data_25d3cff1b068700b327aeb3baff557e6
#
_entry.id   25d3cff1b068700b327aeb3baff557e6
#
_cell.length_a   1.000
_cell.length_b   1.000
_cell.length_c   1.000
_cell.angle_alpha   90.00
_cell.angle_beta   90.00
_cell.angle_gamma   90.00
#
_symmetry.space_group_name_H-M   'P 1'
#
loop_
_entity.id
_entity.type
_entity.pdbx_description
1 polymer ?
#
loop_
_entity_poly.entity_id
_entity_poly.type
_entity_poly.pdbx_seq_one_letter_code
_entity_poly.pdbx_strand_id
1 'polypeptide(L)'
;MWLELLYSFNPKPLNFSTLIFVFCIVSFTFAAMKTTMLINPKYEGLRQWLETMPGKFCDEGREIYNLRNVIKVMDAPGGLVLNVKRYHKPHFPNSLIYSLGLRKAKGRRAFEYPERLLSAGIDTPEPVAYIEQREAGLIDFSFFVSIQCRDCHTMYDVANKSTAECASLMEALGGFTARLHDAQIMHLDYTPGNILWFIDADGTFHFSLVDINRMRFGHVSMSEGCRNMKKMWGSRELISIMVRSYARSRGFDENACEKEIMQQRRSFWIHYKDKDKLPFKIDV
;
A
#
# COMPACT_ATOMS: atom_id res chain seq x y z
N MET A 1 45.70 11.77 33.35
CA MET A 1 46.04 10.45 32.81
C MET A 1 45.46 10.18 31.42
N TRP A 2 44.77 11.12 30.79
CA TRP A 2 44.29 11.03 29.37
C TRP A 2 44.94 12.06 28.44
N LEU A 3 45.75 12.98 28.95
CA LEU A 3 46.42 14.01 28.16
C LEU A 3 47.84 13.65 27.74
N GLU A 4 48.47 12.64 28.34
CA GLU A 4 49.84 12.23 28.04
C GLU A 4 49.96 11.21 26.90
N LEU A 5 48.87 10.58 26.49
CA LEU A 5 48.85 9.63 25.37
C LEU A 5 48.75 10.31 23.98
N LEU A 6 48.57 11.61 23.94
CA LEU A 6 48.44 12.38 22.65
C LEU A 6 49.77 12.89 22.11
N TYR A 7 50.89 12.76 22.89
CA TYR A 7 52.20 13.32 22.48
C TYR A 7 53.20 12.33 21.88
N SER A 8 52.83 11.05 21.74
CA SER A 8 53.76 10.05 21.19
C SER A 8 53.44 9.57 19.77
N PHE A 9 52.45 10.16 19.11
CA PHE A 9 52.17 9.88 17.69
C PHE A 9 52.86 10.96 16.81
N ASN A 10 53.95 10.58 16.14
CA ASN A 10 54.54 11.34 15.09
C ASN A 10 53.70 11.14 13.84
N PRO A 11 52.76 12.05 13.44
CA PRO A 11 51.88 11.85 12.34
C PRO A 11 52.68 12.02 11.04
N LYS A 12 52.88 10.93 10.30
CA LYS A 12 53.16 11.07 8.87
C LYS A 12 52.12 11.94 8.26
N PRO A 13 52.42 12.89 7.39
CA PRO A 13 51.42 13.74 6.75
C PRO A 13 50.45 12.84 6.00
N LEU A 14 49.17 12.86 6.40
CA LEU A 14 48.10 12.21 5.69
C LEU A 14 48.12 12.75 4.25
N ASN A 15 48.19 11.86 3.27
CA ASN A 15 48.17 12.28 1.89
C ASN A 15 46.78 12.89 1.55
N PHE A 16 46.73 13.74 0.54
CA PHE A 16 45.53 14.50 0.20
C PHE A 16 44.31 13.63 -0.07
N SER A 17 44.50 12.42 -0.62
CA SER A 17 43.41 11.42 -0.80
C SER A 17 42.86 10.88 0.50
N THR A 18 43.69 10.66 1.53
CA THR A 18 43.26 10.21 2.86
C THR A 18 42.50 11.33 3.58
N LEU A 19 42.93 12.60 3.40
CA LEU A 19 42.20 13.75 3.95
C LEU A 19 40.82 13.92 3.30
N ILE A 20 40.73 13.77 1.98
CA ILE A 20 39.45 13.80 1.24
C ILE A 20 38.55 12.64 1.70
N PHE A 21 39.10 11.44 1.86
CA PHE A 21 38.35 10.28 2.31
C PHE A 21 37.81 10.44 3.74
N VAL A 22 38.64 10.96 4.67
CA VAL A 22 38.25 11.28 6.05
C VAL A 22 37.23 12.43 6.05
N PHE A 23 37.41 13.48 5.22
CA PHE A 23 36.46 14.58 5.11
C PHE A 23 35.12 14.12 4.51
N CYS A 24 35.13 13.24 3.53
CA CYS A 24 33.92 12.59 3.00
C CYS A 24 33.23 11.73 4.06
N ILE A 25 33.99 10.91 4.82
CA ILE A 25 33.41 10.09 5.90
C ILE A 25 32.84 10.97 7.01
N VAL A 26 33.56 12.00 7.44
CA VAL A 26 33.11 12.92 8.51
C VAL A 26 31.92 13.77 8.02
N SER A 27 31.90 14.20 6.79
CA SER A 27 30.75 14.89 6.18
C SER A 27 29.53 13.97 6.02
N PHE A 28 29.74 12.68 5.82
CA PHE A 28 28.66 11.67 5.77
C PHE A 28 28.07 11.37 7.16
N THR A 29 28.88 11.49 8.22
CA THR A 29 28.44 11.21 9.60
C THR A 29 27.62 12.35 10.24
N PHE A 30 27.63 13.54 9.65
CA PHE A 30 26.88 14.72 10.12
C PHE A 30 25.80 15.19 9.14
N ALA A 31 25.32 14.34 8.24
CA ALA A 31 24.19 14.69 7.40
C ALA A 31 22.92 14.75 8.26
N ALA A 32 22.54 15.95 8.66
CA ALA A 32 21.33 16.19 9.43
C ALA A 32 20.14 15.52 8.72
N MET A 33 19.36 14.75 9.48
CA MET A 33 18.12 14.15 8.98
C MET A 33 17.17 15.27 8.56
N LYS A 34 16.79 15.30 7.28
CA LYS A 34 15.83 16.26 6.75
C LYS A 34 14.45 15.59 6.67
N THR A 35 13.47 16.14 7.36
CA THR A 35 12.08 15.70 7.28
C THR A 35 11.30 16.66 6.38
N THR A 36 10.53 16.10 5.45
CA THR A 36 9.55 16.83 4.63
C THR A 36 8.18 16.21 4.81
N MET A 37 7.12 17.04 4.75
CA MET A 37 5.77 16.61 5.03
C MET A 37 4.79 17.23 4.04
N LEU A 38 3.85 16.43 3.56
CA LEU A 38 2.65 16.85 2.85
C LEU A 38 1.47 16.53 3.75
N ILE A 39 0.65 17.51 4.06
CA ILE A 39 -0.54 17.34 4.90
C ILE A 39 -1.77 17.68 4.03
N ASN A 40 -2.80 16.86 4.15
CA ASN A 40 -4.09 17.20 3.58
C ASN A 40 -4.63 18.43 4.33
N PRO A 41 -5.02 19.51 3.64
CA PRO A 41 -5.47 20.78 4.25
C PRO A 41 -6.55 20.60 5.33
N LYS A 42 -7.42 19.61 5.19
CA LYS A 42 -8.45 19.25 6.19
C LYS A 42 -7.84 18.88 7.55
N TYR A 43 -6.62 18.37 7.58
CA TYR A 43 -5.93 17.87 8.77
C TYR A 43 -4.72 18.72 9.17
N GLU A 44 -4.66 19.97 8.70
CA GLU A 44 -3.57 20.89 9.04
C GLU A 44 -3.44 21.11 10.56
N GLY A 45 -4.55 21.04 11.29
CA GLY A 45 -4.55 21.09 12.76
C GLY A 45 -3.78 19.98 13.47
N LEU A 46 -3.43 18.90 12.75
CA LEU A 46 -2.61 17.80 13.28
C LEU A 46 -1.09 18.01 13.07
N ARG A 47 -0.66 19.13 12.49
CA ARG A 47 0.74 19.37 12.11
C ARG A 47 1.73 19.05 13.24
N GLN A 48 1.52 19.59 14.43
CA GLN A 48 2.42 19.37 15.58
C GLN A 48 2.49 17.88 15.98
N TRP A 49 1.37 17.19 15.96
CA TRP A 49 1.34 15.74 16.22
C TRP A 49 2.08 14.95 15.12
N LEU A 50 1.86 15.28 13.86
CA LEU A 50 2.51 14.65 12.71
C LEU A 50 4.03 14.86 12.69
N GLU A 51 4.52 16.02 13.14
CA GLU A 51 5.95 16.32 13.28
C GLU A 51 6.64 15.42 14.33
N THR A 52 5.94 15.13 15.42
CA THR A 52 6.48 14.29 16.52
C THR A 52 6.25 12.80 16.31
N MET A 53 5.24 12.42 15.51
CA MET A 53 4.81 11.02 15.32
C MET A 53 5.93 10.08 14.84
N PRO A 54 6.82 10.44 13.89
CA PRO A 54 7.90 9.55 13.47
C PRO A 54 8.82 9.10 14.61
N GLY A 55 9.12 10.00 15.55
CA GLY A 55 9.94 9.70 16.73
C GLY A 55 9.26 8.76 17.72
N LYS A 56 7.95 8.80 17.80
CA LYS A 56 7.13 7.99 18.70
C LYS A 56 6.66 6.66 18.08
N PHE A 57 6.81 6.51 16.77
CA PHE A 57 6.25 5.37 16.04
C PHE A 57 6.74 4.01 16.54
N CYS A 58 7.95 3.90 17.07
CA CYS A 58 8.46 2.64 17.61
C CYS A 58 7.76 2.25 18.92
N ASP A 59 7.46 3.22 19.76
CA ASP A 59 7.02 3.02 21.14
C ASP A 59 5.51 3.11 21.32
N GLU A 60 4.82 3.86 20.43
CA GLU A 60 3.39 4.11 20.53
C GLU A 60 2.59 3.39 19.43
N GLY A 61 1.29 3.25 19.67
CA GLY A 61 0.33 2.69 18.73
C GLY A 61 0.26 1.15 18.72
N ARG A 62 -0.89 0.63 18.31
CA ARG A 62 -1.14 -0.81 18.17
C ARG A 62 -0.69 -1.31 16.81
N GLU A 63 0.29 -2.18 16.78
CA GLU A 63 0.77 -2.81 15.55
C GLU A 63 -0.29 -3.77 14.98
N ILE A 64 -0.59 -3.64 13.69
CA ILE A 64 -1.54 -4.50 12.97
C ILE A 64 -0.88 -5.27 11.82
N TYR A 65 0.33 -4.87 11.41
CA TYR A 65 1.08 -5.56 10.37
C TYR A 65 2.58 -5.24 10.50
N ASN A 66 3.44 -6.27 10.39
CA ASN A 66 4.90 -6.12 10.48
C ASN A 66 5.64 -7.19 9.67
N LEU A 67 5.68 -7.02 8.34
CA LEU A 67 6.49 -7.86 7.44
C LEU A 67 7.38 -6.97 6.55
N ARG A 68 6.86 -6.55 5.38
CA ARG A 68 7.59 -5.67 4.44
C ARG A 68 7.52 -4.20 4.83
N ASN A 69 6.51 -3.83 5.56
CA ASN A 69 6.28 -2.50 6.11
C ASN A 69 5.71 -2.68 7.51
N VAL A 70 5.73 -1.65 8.31
CA VAL A 70 5.07 -1.68 9.62
C VAL A 70 3.83 -0.81 9.54
N ILE A 71 2.70 -1.34 9.98
CA ILE A 71 1.44 -0.59 10.06
C ILE A 71 0.99 -0.58 11.51
N LYS A 72 0.74 0.61 12.03
CA LYS A 72 0.18 0.81 13.36
C LYS A 72 -1.10 1.63 13.31
N VAL A 73 -1.99 1.36 14.24
CA VAL A 73 -3.14 2.20 14.55
C VAL A 73 -2.74 3.08 15.72
N MET A 74 -2.87 4.38 15.56
CA MET A 74 -2.47 5.39 16.53
C MET A 74 -3.60 6.37 16.81
N ASP A 75 -3.79 6.71 18.07
CA ASP A 75 -4.71 7.76 18.47
C ASP A 75 -4.07 9.14 18.24
N ALA A 76 -4.86 10.07 17.73
CA ALA A 76 -4.44 11.42 17.43
C ALA A 76 -5.38 12.45 18.07
N PRO A 77 -4.97 13.73 18.20
CA PRO A 77 -5.81 14.78 18.73
C PRO A 77 -7.17 14.86 18.04
N GLY A 78 -8.19 15.30 18.77
CA GLY A 78 -9.56 15.40 18.26
C GLY A 78 -10.31 14.06 18.19
N GLY A 79 -9.84 13.01 18.87
CA GLY A 79 -10.47 11.69 18.88
C GLY A 79 -10.31 10.92 17.57
N LEU A 80 -9.38 11.34 16.72
CA LEU A 80 -9.08 10.66 15.47
C LEU A 80 -8.27 9.40 15.72
N VAL A 81 -8.61 8.33 15.00
CA VAL A 81 -7.83 7.09 14.97
C VAL A 81 -7.20 6.98 13.58
N LEU A 82 -5.88 6.93 13.54
CA LEU A 82 -5.10 6.99 12.32
C LEU A 82 -4.41 5.65 12.03
N ASN A 83 -4.37 5.30 10.76
CA ASN A 83 -3.55 4.22 10.22
C ASN A 83 -2.22 4.82 9.76
N VAL A 84 -1.13 4.40 10.37
CA VAL A 84 0.22 4.88 10.05
C VAL A 84 1.03 3.74 9.45
N LYS A 85 1.31 3.84 8.16
CA LYS A 85 2.13 2.88 7.41
C LYS A 85 3.53 3.42 7.23
N ARG A 86 4.51 2.84 7.93
CA ARG A 86 5.93 3.12 7.74
C ARG A 86 6.48 2.22 6.64
N TYR A 87 6.99 2.83 5.57
CA TYR A 87 7.71 2.13 4.51
C TYR A 87 9.18 1.93 4.92
N HIS A 88 9.71 0.75 4.64
CA HIS A 88 11.14 0.48 4.81
C HIS A 88 12.00 1.33 3.88
N LYS A 89 13.22 1.58 4.31
CA LYS A 89 14.29 2.19 3.52
C LYS A 89 14.38 1.50 2.16
N PRO A 90 14.30 2.25 1.05
CA PRO A 90 14.37 1.67 -0.28
C PRO A 90 15.77 1.07 -0.52
N HIS A 91 15.83 -0.17 -1.02
CA HIS A 91 17.10 -0.76 -1.44
C HIS A 91 17.61 -0.14 -2.74
N PHE A 92 18.94 -0.19 -2.96
CA PHE A 92 19.54 0.17 -4.24
C PHE A 92 19.02 -0.77 -5.37
N PRO A 93 18.74 -0.26 -6.60
CA PRO A 93 18.86 1.14 -7.05
C PRO A 93 17.65 2.03 -6.74
N ASN A 94 16.57 1.50 -6.14
CA ASN A 94 15.34 2.26 -5.91
C ASN A 94 15.53 3.45 -4.96
N SER A 95 16.46 3.37 -3.99
CA SER A 95 16.77 4.50 -3.10
C SER A 95 17.21 5.72 -3.91
N LEU A 96 18.07 5.53 -4.90
CA LEU A 96 18.54 6.60 -5.78
C LEU A 96 17.41 7.11 -6.70
N ILE A 97 16.66 6.19 -7.32
CA ILE A 97 15.55 6.52 -8.24
C ILE A 97 14.48 7.39 -7.53
N TYR A 98 14.10 7.02 -6.31
CA TYR A 98 13.12 7.78 -5.53
C TYR A 98 13.71 9.09 -5.00
N SER A 99 14.95 9.09 -4.52
CA SER A 99 15.57 10.26 -3.93
C SER A 99 15.90 11.36 -4.96
N LEU A 100 16.22 10.97 -6.19
CA LEU A 100 16.40 11.89 -7.33
C LEU A 100 15.07 12.33 -7.96
N GLY A 101 13.93 11.82 -7.48
CA GLY A 101 12.62 12.20 -8.02
C GLY A 101 12.29 11.60 -9.39
N LEU A 102 13.09 10.67 -9.92
CA LEU A 102 12.83 9.98 -11.19
C LEU A 102 11.54 9.17 -11.13
N ARG A 103 11.17 8.72 -9.94
CA ARG A 103 9.89 8.08 -9.64
C ARG A 103 9.41 8.51 -8.26
N LYS A 104 8.14 8.87 -8.13
CA LYS A 104 7.54 9.18 -6.82
C LYS A 104 7.67 8.00 -5.86
N ALA A 105 8.06 8.26 -4.61
CA ALA A 105 8.12 7.25 -3.55
C ALA A 105 6.76 6.58 -3.32
N LYS A 106 6.76 5.35 -2.78
CA LYS A 106 5.51 4.59 -2.57
C LYS A 106 4.54 5.32 -1.65
N GLY A 107 5.02 5.88 -0.54
CA GLY A 107 4.19 6.63 0.41
C GLY A 107 3.60 7.90 -0.21
N ARG A 108 4.37 8.61 -1.03
CA ARG A 108 3.88 9.79 -1.75
C ARG A 108 2.76 9.45 -2.72
N ARG A 109 2.88 8.34 -3.46
CA ARG A 109 1.79 7.87 -4.34
C ARG A 109 0.55 7.45 -3.54
N ALA A 110 0.74 6.79 -2.38
CA ALA A 110 -0.37 6.44 -1.50
C ALA A 110 -1.11 7.67 -0.97
N PHE A 111 -0.42 8.80 -0.80
CA PHE A 111 -1.02 10.07 -0.39
C PHE A 111 -1.72 10.82 -1.53
N GLU A 112 -1.17 10.78 -2.75
CA GLU A 112 -1.70 11.56 -3.88
C GLU A 112 -2.82 10.83 -4.65
N TYR A 113 -2.81 9.49 -4.70
CA TYR A 113 -3.77 8.73 -5.50
C TYR A 113 -5.21 8.71 -4.95
N PRO A 114 -5.46 8.81 -3.63
CA PRO A 114 -6.82 8.90 -3.10
C PRO A 114 -7.68 9.97 -3.74
N GLU A 115 -7.12 11.14 -4.06
CA GLU A 115 -7.86 12.21 -4.72
C GLU A 115 -8.51 11.74 -6.03
N ARG A 116 -7.78 10.96 -6.84
CA ARG A 116 -8.30 10.42 -8.12
C ARG A 116 -9.34 9.32 -7.93
N LEU A 117 -9.20 8.50 -6.89
CA LEU A 117 -10.18 7.46 -6.57
C LEU A 117 -11.47 8.10 -6.07
N LEU A 118 -11.38 8.96 -5.06
CA LEU A 118 -12.52 9.61 -4.44
C LEU A 118 -13.30 10.49 -5.44
N SER A 119 -12.61 11.22 -6.32
CA SER A 119 -13.25 12.01 -7.38
C SER A 119 -13.97 11.12 -8.44
N ALA A 120 -13.57 9.86 -8.56
CA ALA A 120 -14.23 8.88 -9.41
C ALA A 120 -15.32 8.06 -8.67
N GLY A 121 -15.64 8.39 -7.42
CA GLY A 121 -16.60 7.65 -6.59
C GLY A 121 -16.09 6.28 -6.14
N ILE A 122 -14.77 6.07 -6.13
CA ILE A 122 -14.12 4.86 -5.63
C ILE A 122 -13.57 5.16 -4.24
N ASP A 123 -14.08 4.45 -3.24
CA ASP A 123 -13.71 4.69 -1.86
C ASP A 123 -12.33 4.14 -1.49
N THR A 124 -11.63 4.89 -0.64
CA THR A 124 -10.34 4.55 -0.05
C THR A 124 -10.16 5.35 1.25
N PRO A 125 -9.44 4.85 2.26
CA PRO A 125 -9.21 5.62 3.48
C PRO A 125 -8.65 7.02 3.18
N GLU A 126 -9.28 8.02 3.78
CA GLU A 126 -8.92 9.43 3.53
C GLU A 126 -7.46 9.70 3.93
N PRO A 127 -6.65 10.28 3.03
CA PRO A 127 -5.25 10.57 3.31
C PRO A 127 -5.14 11.78 4.28
N VAL A 128 -4.32 11.62 5.31
CA VAL A 128 -4.02 12.65 6.31
C VAL A 128 -2.68 13.31 6.01
N ALA A 129 -1.61 12.50 5.88
CA ALA A 129 -0.28 13.04 5.61
C ALA A 129 0.65 12.01 4.92
N TYR A 130 1.66 12.56 4.26
CA TYR A 130 2.87 11.86 3.85
C TYR A 130 4.08 12.53 4.49
N ILE A 131 4.90 11.76 5.20
CA ILE A 131 6.11 12.23 5.86
C ILE A 131 7.29 11.46 5.27
N GLU A 132 8.35 12.18 4.87
CA GLU A 132 9.55 11.61 4.28
C GLU A 132 10.78 12.10 5.05
N GLN A 133 11.54 11.16 5.55
CA GLN A 133 12.82 11.40 6.23
C GLN A 133 13.96 11.05 5.28
N ARG A 134 14.92 11.95 5.18
CA ARG A 134 16.12 11.79 4.34
C ARG A 134 17.37 11.90 5.17
N GLU A 135 18.30 11.00 4.92
CA GLU A 135 19.64 11.01 5.44
C GLU A 135 20.63 11.13 4.27
N ALA A 136 21.54 12.09 4.33
CA ALA A 136 22.50 12.38 3.23
C ALA A 136 21.81 12.53 1.84
N GLY A 137 20.60 13.11 1.81
CA GLY A 137 19.83 13.32 0.58
C GLY A 137 19.04 12.10 0.09
N LEU A 138 19.31 10.91 0.61
CA LEU A 138 18.59 9.69 0.27
C LEU A 138 17.38 9.46 1.21
N ILE A 139 16.30 8.90 0.65
CA ILE A 139 15.13 8.53 1.47
C ILE A 139 15.53 7.40 2.42
N ASP A 140 15.34 7.66 3.71
CA ASP A 140 15.51 6.70 4.78
C ASP A 140 14.16 6.02 5.09
N PHE A 141 13.31 6.65 5.89
CA PHE A 141 11.95 6.19 6.13
C PHE A 141 10.93 7.14 5.53
N SER A 142 9.78 6.59 5.19
CA SER A 142 8.63 7.41 4.86
C SER A 142 7.37 6.82 5.48
N PHE A 143 6.43 7.71 5.83
CA PHE A 143 5.18 7.35 6.46
C PHE A 143 4.02 7.84 5.59
N PHE A 144 3.04 6.99 5.43
CA PHE A 144 1.73 7.36 4.93
C PHE A 144 0.72 7.25 6.07
N VAL A 145 0.01 8.33 6.32
CA VAL A 145 -0.99 8.44 7.39
C VAL A 145 -2.36 8.62 6.74
N SER A 146 -3.31 7.80 7.12
CA SER A 146 -4.71 7.86 6.68
C SER A 146 -5.66 7.68 7.85
N ILE A 147 -6.92 8.00 7.67
CA ILE A 147 -7.97 7.63 8.63
C ILE A 147 -8.06 6.11 8.72
N GLN A 148 -8.15 5.59 9.94
CA GLN A 148 -8.35 4.16 10.17
C GLN A 148 -9.76 3.75 9.77
N CYS A 149 -9.88 2.78 8.88
CA CYS A 149 -11.17 2.15 8.59
C CYS A 149 -11.62 1.35 9.82
N ARG A 150 -12.80 1.68 10.34
CA ARG A 150 -13.42 0.96 11.46
C ARG A 150 -14.42 -0.04 10.91
N ASP A 151 -14.60 -1.16 11.60
CA ASP A 151 -15.62 -2.16 11.32
C ASP A 151 -15.63 -2.70 9.87
N CYS A 152 -14.47 -2.61 9.21
CA CYS A 152 -14.29 -3.15 7.87
C CYS A 152 -13.77 -4.59 7.92
N HIS A 153 -14.33 -5.41 7.05
CA HIS A 153 -13.87 -6.76 6.74
C HIS A 153 -12.88 -6.74 5.57
N THR A 154 -12.18 -7.82 5.34
CA THR A 154 -11.37 -8.03 4.13
C THR A 154 -11.99 -9.13 3.28
N MET A 155 -11.65 -9.17 1.99
CA MET A 155 -12.11 -10.27 1.13
C MET A 155 -11.48 -11.64 1.49
N TYR A 156 -10.57 -11.70 2.47
CA TYR A 156 -10.12 -12.98 3.04
C TYR A 156 -11.25 -13.77 3.70
N ASP A 157 -12.28 -13.09 4.18
CA ASP A 157 -13.42 -13.71 4.87
C ASP A 157 -14.23 -14.67 3.98
N VAL A 158 -14.09 -14.52 2.63
CA VAL A 158 -14.70 -15.43 1.65
C VAL A 158 -14.10 -16.84 1.70
N ALA A 159 -12.87 -16.98 2.19
CA ALA A 159 -12.10 -18.23 2.08
C ALA A 159 -12.76 -19.46 2.72
N ASN A 160 -13.46 -19.27 3.84
CA ASN A 160 -14.03 -20.35 4.66
C ASN A 160 -15.55 -20.36 4.67
N LYS A 161 -16.20 -19.59 3.78
CA LYS A 161 -17.66 -19.50 3.70
C LYS A 161 -18.19 -20.26 2.48
N SER A 162 -19.43 -20.71 2.58
CA SER A 162 -20.13 -21.37 1.47
C SER A 162 -20.45 -20.36 0.35
N THR A 163 -20.74 -20.88 -0.84
CA THR A 163 -21.19 -20.06 -1.97
C THR A 163 -22.44 -19.27 -1.61
N ALA A 164 -23.40 -19.89 -0.92
CA ALA A 164 -24.66 -19.23 -0.54
C ALA A 164 -24.43 -18.01 0.37
N GLU A 165 -23.46 -18.08 1.31
CA GLU A 165 -23.14 -16.98 2.23
C GLU A 165 -22.42 -15.82 1.55
N CYS A 166 -21.71 -16.08 0.44
CA CYS A 166 -20.85 -15.10 -0.21
C CYS A 166 -21.35 -14.64 -1.59
N ALA A 167 -22.41 -15.25 -2.14
CA ALA A 167 -22.88 -14.96 -3.49
C ALA A 167 -23.16 -13.46 -3.69
N SER A 168 -23.96 -12.84 -2.82
CA SER A 168 -24.30 -11.42 -2.90
C SER A 168 -23.09 -10.50 -2.76
N LEU A 169 -22.14 -10.83 -1.85
CA LEU A 169 -20.90 -10.10 -1.71
C LEU A 169 -20.05 -10.16 -2.98
N MET A 170 -19.93 -11.36 -3.59
CA MET A 170 -19.15 -11.55 -4.81
C MET A 170 -19.81 -10.88 -6.03
N GLU A 171 -21.14 -10.89 -6.10
CA GLU A 171 -21.88 -10.16 -7.12
C GLU A 171 -21.64 -8.64 -6.98
N ALA A 172 -21.77 -8.11 -5.75
CA ALA A 172 -21.50 -6.70 -5.47
C ALA A 172 -20.05 -6.30 -5.78
N LEU A 173 -19.07 -7.18 -5.45
CA LEU A 173 -17.66 -6.98 -5.79
C LEU A 173 -17.44 -6.93 -7.30
N GLY A 174 -18.14 -7.75 -8.09
CA GLY A 174 -18.11 -7.71 -9.55
C GLY A 174 -18.53 -6.34 -10.08
N GLY A 175 -19.67 -5.82 -9.61
CA GLY A 175 -20.17 -4.49 -9.96
C GLY A 175 -19.22 -3.36 -9.50
N PHE A 176 -18.66 -3.46 -8.29
CA PHE A 176 -17.65 -2.51 -7.83
C PHE A 176 -16.40 -2.50 -8.71
N THR A 177 -15.90 -3.68 -9.08
CA THR A 177 -14.72 -3.82 -9.96
C THR A 177 -15.00 -3.25 -11.36
N ALA A 178 -16.22 -3.40 -11.85
CA ALA A 178 -16.64 -2.79 -13.11
C ALA A 178 -16.56 -1.25 -13.04
N ARG A 179 -17.13 -0.63 -12.00
CA ARG A 179 -17.05 0.82 -11.80
C ARG A 179 -15.60 1.32 -11.70
N LEU A 180 -14.74 0.58 -10.98
CA LEU A 180 -13.32 0.89 -10.87
C LEU A 180 -12.64 0.94 -12.25
N HIS A 181 -12.89 -0.07 -13.08
CA HIS A 181 -12.29 -0.17 -14.42
C HIS A 181 -12.91 0.79 -15.43
N ASP A 182 -14.21 1.10 -15.32
CA ASP A 182 -14.89 2.12 -16.14
C ASP A 182 -14.37 3.54 -15.82
N ALA A 183 -14.02 3.79 -14.55
CA ALA A 183 -13.30 4.99 -14.15
C ALA A 183 -11.84 5.04 -14.64
N GLN A 184 -11.42 4.07 -15.46
CA GLN A 184 -10.08 3.93 -16.00
C GLN A 184 -9.00 3.79 -14.89
N ILE A 185 -9.35 3.13 -13.81
CA ILE A 185 -8.48 2.87 -12.66
C ILE A 185 -8.29 1.36 -12.50
N MET A 186 -7.03 0.92 -12.42
CA MET A 186 -6.67 -0.47 -12.15
C MET A 186 -5.75 -0.55 -10.95
N HIS A 187 -6.13 -1.31 -9.93
CA HIS A 187 -5.28 -1.63 -8.79
C HIS A 187 -4.33 -2.77 -9.17
N LEU A 188 -3.03 -2.48 -9.35
CA LEU A 188 -2.06 -3.49 -9.84
C LEU A 188 -1.75 -4.61 -8.84
N ASP A 189 -2.17 -4.46 -7.60
CA ASP A 189 -2.10 -5.50 -6.56
C ASP A 189 -3.50 -5.81 -6.01
N TYR A 190 -4.44 -6.13 -6.90
CA TYR A 190 -5.84 -6.43 -6.60
C TYR A 190 -5.94 -7.81 -5.96
N THR A 191 -5.85 -7.82 -4.62
CA THR A 191 -5.83 -9.03 -3.78
C THR A 191 -6.87 -8.92 -2.67
N PRO A 192 -7.33 -10.02 -2.08
CA PRO A 192 -8.34 -10.00 -1.02
C PRO A 192 -8.02 -9.08 0.15
N GLY A 193 -6.76 -9.00 0.55
CA GLY A 193 -6.33 -8.14 1.67
C GLY A 193 -6.30 -6.65 1.35
N ASN A 194 -6.39 -6.26 0.07
CA ASN A 194 -6.39 -4.87 -0.37
C ASN A 194 -7.79 -4.33 -0.69
N ILE A 195 -8.82 -5.13 -0.45
CA ILE A 195 -10.22 -4.76 -0.63
C ILE A 195 -10.90 -4.90 0.72
N LEU A 196 -11.25 -3.78 1.32
CA LEU A 196 -12.08 -3.72 2.51
C LEU A 196 -13.55 -3.66 2.10
N TRP A 197 -14.43 -4.22 2.93
CA TRP A 197 -15.87 -4.14 2.72
C TRP A 197 -16.62 -4.04 4.04
N PHE A 198 -17.80 -3.48 4.00
CA PHE A 198 -18.77 -3.47 5.07
C PHE A 198 -20.18 -3.45 4.47
N ILE A 199 -21.18 -3.71 5.32
CA ILE A 199 -22.58 -3.62 4.95
C ILE A 199 -23.20 -2.47 5.76
N ASP A 200 -23.94 -1.59 5.10
CA ASP A 200 -24.69 -0.55 5.78
C ASP A 200 -26.03 -1.08 6.35
N ALA A 201 -26.77 -0.19 7.02
CA ALA A 201 -28.04 -0.54 7.62
C ALA A 201 -29.11 -1.01 6.63
N ASP A 202 -28.99 -0.63 5.36
CA ASP A 202 -29.90 -1.00 4.28
C ASP A 202 -29.49 -2.31 3.59
N GLY A 203 -28.41 -2.94 4.04
CA GLY A 203 -27.89 -4.18 3.48
C GLY A 203 -27.04 -4.00 2.23
N THR A 204 -26.63 -2.76 1.90
CA THR A 204 -25.80 -2.47 0.74
C THR A 204 -24.34 -2.71 1.06
N PHE A 205 -23.64 -3.40 0.15
CA PHE A 205 -22.20 -3.63 0.26
C PHE A 205 -21.41 -2.39 -0.19
N HIS A 206 -20.51 -1.96 0.65
CA HIS A 206 -19.53 -0.91 0.38
C HIS A 206 -18.13 -1.48 0.32
N PHE A 207 -17.32 -0.98 -0.61
CA PHE A 207 -15.95 -1.43 -0.81
C PHE A 207 -14.99 -0.25 -0.77
N SER A 208 -13.86 -0.44 -0.09
CA SER A 208 -12.80 0.56 0.03
C SER A 208 -11.45 -0.07 -0.30
N LEU A 209 -10.64 0.58 -1.14
CA LEU A 209 -9.35 0.06 -1.57
C LEU A 209 -8.21 0.56 -0.70
N VAL A 210 -7.34 -0.34 -0.24
CA VAL A 210 -6.13 -0.02 0.51
C VAL A 210 -4.88 -0.43 -0.27
N ASP A 211 -3.70 0.03 0.18
CA ASP A 211 -2.40 -0.17 -0.48
C ASP A 211 -2.36 0.32 -1.94
N ILE A 212 -3.02 1.44 -2.19
CA ILE A 212 -3.23 2.02 -3.52
C ILE A 212 -1.97 2.66 -4.15
N ASN A 213 -0.78 2.47 -3.58
CA ASN A 213 0.47 2.98 -4.16
C ASN A 213 0.86 2.35 -5.50
N ARG A 214 0.13 1.30 -5.93
CA ARG A 214 0.30 0.57 -7.19
C ARG A 214 -0.96 0.66 -8.04
N MET A 215 -1.20 1.82 -8.62
CA MET A 215 -2.32 2.03 -9.55
C MET A 215 -1.82 2.24 -10.98
N ARG A 216 -2.64 1.84 -11.95
CA ARG A 216 -2.56 2.25 -13.34
C ARG A 216 -3.83 3.03 -13.67
N PHE A 217 -3.64 4.13 -14.35
CA PHE A 217 -4.72 4.98 -14.83
C PHE A 217 -4.75 4.93 -16.35
N GLY A 218 -5.91 4.71 -16.93
CA GLY A 218 -6.15 4.55 -18.37
C GLY A 218 -7.09 3.39 -18.66
N HIS A 219 -7.46 3.25 -19.92
CA HIS A 219 -8.40 2.24 -20.38
C HIS A 219 -8.06 0.83 -19.84
N VAL A 220 -9.10 0.08 -19.47
CA VAL A 220 -9.00 -1.31 -19.03
C VAL A 220 -9.84 -2.18 -19.96
N SER A 221 -9.18 -3.00 -20.76
CA SER A 221 -9.83 -3.97 -21.63
C SER A 221 -10.45 -5.13 -20.85
N MET A 222 -11.30 -5.92 -21.48
CA MET A 222 -11.90 -7.14 -20.90
C MET A 222 -10.83 -8.09 -20.36
N SER A 223 -9.83 -8.43 -21.15
CA SER A 223 -8.76 -9.36 -20.77
C SER A 223 -7.90 -8.81 -19.63
N GLU A 224 -7.58 -7.51 -19.62
CA GLU A 224 -6.86 -6.88 -18.50
C GLU A 224 -7.68 -6.90 -17.22
N GLY A 225 -8.99 -6.63 -17.29
CA GLY A 225 -9.88 -6.68 -16.15
C GLY A 225 -9.99 -8.09 -15.56
N CYS A 226 -10.20 -9.11 -16.39
CA CYS A 226 -10.17 -10.51 -15.94
C CYS A 226 -8.82 -10.89 -15.32
N ARG A 227 -7.72 -10.49 -15.94
CA ARG A 227 -6.38 -10.71 -15.38
C ARG A 227 -6.17 -10.04 -14.05
N ASN A 228 -6.75 -8.86 -13.83
CA ASN A 228 -6.66 -8.12 -12.58
C ASN A 228 -7.32 -8.87 -11.42
N MET A 229 -8.46 -9.51 -11.66
CA MET A 229 -9.23 -10.27 -10.66
C MET A 229 -8.68 -11.67 -10.37
N LYS A 230 -7.70 -12.18 -11.10
CA LYS A 230 -7.22 -13.58 -11.02
C LYS A 230 -6.75 -14.04 -9.64
N LYS A 231 -6.36 -13.10 -8.76
CA LYS A 231 -5.86 -13.40 -7.40
C LYS A 231 -6.97 -13.45 -6.35
N MET A 232 -8.23 -13.16 -6.71
CA MET A 232 -9.34 -13.24 -5.75
C MET A 232 -9.50 -14.65 -5.21
N TRP A 233 -9.82 -14.74 -3.93
CA TRP A 233 -10.11 -15.99 -3.25
C TRP A 233 -11.57 -16.39 -3.48
N GLY A 234 -11.85 -17.67 -3.38
CA GLY A 234 -13.16 -18.26 -3.54
C GLY A 234 -13.15 -19.46 -4.49
N SER A 235 -14.21 -20.28 -4.37
CA SER A 235 -14.48 -21.39 -5.26
C SER A 235 -14.67 -20.90 -6.70
N ARG A 236 -14.58 -21.80 -7.68
CA ARG A 236 -14.90 -21.52 -9.07
C ARG A 236 -16.25 -20.85 -9.22
N GLU A 237 -17.25 -21.35 -8.48
CA GLU A 237 -18.62 -20.82 -8.53
C GLU A 237 -18.69 -19.36 -8.03
N LEU A 238 -18.04 -19.01 -6.92
CA LEU A 238 -17.97 -17.65 -6.41
C LEU A 238 -17.26 -16.70 -7.39
N ILE A 239 -16.21 -17.17 -8.03
CA ILE A 239 -15.51 -16.38 -9.05
C ILE A 239 -16.39 -16.20 -10.28
N SER A 240 -17.17 -17.22 -10.69
CA SER A 240 -18.14 -17.09 -11.79
C SER A 240 -19.19 -16.03 -11.47
N ILE A 241 -19.76 -16.02 -10.28
CA ILE A 241 -20.71 -14.98 -9.84
C ILE A 241 -20.09 -13.58 -9.98
N MET A 242 -18.90 -13.38 -9.42
CA MET A 242 -18.21 -12.10 -9.48
C MET A 242 -17.96 -11.64 -10.93
N VAL A 243 -17.40 -12.51 -11.76
CA VAL A 243 -17.02 -12.12 -13.14
C VAL A 243 -18.22 -11.91 -14.06
N ARG A 244 -19.31 -12.67 -13.85
CA ARG A 244 -20.57 -12.46 -14.58
C ARG A 244 -21.19 -11.11 -14.23
N SER A 245 -21.23 -10.73 -12.95
CA SER A 245 -21.64 -9.40 -12.52
C SER A 245 -20.77 -8.30 -13.13
N TYR A 246 -19.44 -8.49 -13.11
CA TYR A 246 -18.50 -7.59 -13.77
C TYR A 246 -18.76 -7.43 -15.27
N ALA A 247 -18.99 -8.55 -15.96
CA ALA A 247 -19.25 -8.55 -17.40
C ALA A 247 -20.55 -7.81 -17.74
N ARG A 248 -21.65 -8.14 -17.03
CA ARG A 248 -22.94 -7.44 -17.20
C ARG A 248 -22.79 -5.93 -17.01
N SER A 249 -22.13 -5.52 -15.95
CA SER A 249 -21.93 -4.11 -15.63
C SER A 249 -21.13 -3.36 -16.70
N ARG A 250 -20.22 -4.05 -17.39
CA ARG A 250 -19.37 -3.47 -18.44
C ARG A 250 -19.86 -3.72 -19.87
N GLY A 251 -20.99 -4.39 -20.04
CA GLY A 251 -21.52 -4.74 -21.36
C GLY A 251 -20.65 -5.76 -22.12
N PHE A 252 -19.90 -6.60 -21.41
CA PHE A 252 -19.12 -7.68 -22.01
C PHE A 252 -19.93 -8.99 -22.05
N ASP A 253 -19.55 -9.91 -22.94
CA ASP A 253 -20.09 -11.27 -22.94
C ASP A 253 -19.67 -12.02 -21.67
N GLU A 254 -20.65 -12.52 -20.89
CA GLU A 254 -20.42 -13.19 -19.62
C GLU A 254 -19.60 -14.46 -19.77
N ASN A 255 -19.87 -15.26 -20.82
CA ASN A 255 -19.18 -16.53 -21.05
C ASN A 255 -17.73 -16.29 -21.49
N ALA A 256 -17.48 -15.28 -22.30
CA ALA A 256 -16.14 -14.89 -22.71
C ALA A 256 -15.32 -14.41 -21.49
N CYS A 257 -15.89 -13.59 -20.62
CA CYS A 257 -15.25 -13.13 -19.40
C CYS A 257 -14.96 -14.29 -18.44
N GLU A 258 -15.92 -15.21 -18.25
CA GLU A 258 -15.75 -16.37 -17.38
C GLU A 258 -14.65 -17.30 -17.90
N LYS A 259 -14.62 -17.59 -19.19
CA LYS A 259 -13.56 -18.38 -19.83
C LYS A 259 -12.19 -17.74 -19.62
N GLU A 260 -12.09 -16.42 -19.85
CA GLU A 260 -10.85 -15.67 -19.72
C GLU A 260 -10.33 -15.67 -18.27
N ILE A 261 -11.19 -15.38 -17.28
CA ILE A 261 -10.73 -15.35 -15.89
C ILE A 261 -10.30 -16.73 -15.40
N MET A 262 -11.02 -17.80 -15.77
CA MET A 262 -10.64 -19.17 -15.37
C MET A 262 -9.30 -19.57 -15.95
N GLN A 263 -9.01 -19.19 -17.20
CA GLN A 263 -7.70 -19.41 -17.81
C GLN A 263 -6.59 -18.63 -17.08
N GLN A 264 -6.84 -17.34 -16.75
CA GLN A 264 -5.89 -16.49 -16.02
C GLN A 264 -5.63 -16.99 -14.58
N ARG A 265 -6.68 -17.43 -13.89
CA ARG A 265 -6.59 -18.04 -12.56
C ARG A 265 -5.79 -19.33 -12.58
N ARG A 266 -6.13 -20.26 -13.48
CA ARG A 266 -5.41 -21.53 -13.63
C ARG A 266 -3.92 -21.30 -13.84
N SER A 267 -3.56 -20.41 -14.77
CA SER A 267 -2.17 -20.04 -15.04
C SER A 267 -1.46 -19.48 -13.81
N PHE A 268 -2.15 -18.67 -13.01
CA PHE A 268 -1.57 -18.06 -11.81
C PHE A 268 -1.42 -19.08 -10.67
N TRP A 269 -2.52 -19.78 -10.30
CA TRP A 269 -2.57 -20.61 -9.11
C TRP A 269 -1.77 -21.92 -9.22
N ILE A 270 -1.64 -22.50 -10.42
CA ILE A 270 -0.78 -23.68 -10.63
C ILE A 270 0.67 -23.37 -10.24
N HIS A 271 1.15 -22.16 -10.55
CA HIS A 271 2.53 -21.76 -10.28
C HIS A 271 2.71 -21.03 -8.93
N TYR A 272 1.64 -20.86 -8.15
CA TYR A 272 1.74 -20.19 -6.86
C TYR A 272 2.43 -21.09 -5.83
N LYS A 273 3.59 -20.61 -5.30
CA LYS A 273 4.48 -21.41 -4.46
C LYS A 273 3.89 -21.76 -3.09
N ASP A 274 3.05 -20.89 -2.52
CA ASP A 274 2.48 -21.05 -1.19
C ASP A 274 1.03 -21.54 -1.21
N LYS A 275 0.61 -22.24 -2.28
CA LYS A 275 -0.77 -22.73 -2.45
C LYS A 275 -1.23 -23.65 -1.31
N ASP A 276 -0.32 -24.45 -0.76
CA ASP A 276 -0.62 -25.37 0.33
C ASP A 276 -0.83 -24.67 1.69
N LYS A 277 -0.49 -23.38 1.78
CA LYS A 277 -0.71 -22.54 2.97
C LYS A 277 -2.00 -21.74 2.90
N LEU A 278 -2.75 -21.85 1.80
CA LEU A 278 -3.99 -21.10 1.65
C LEU A 278 -5.10 -21.74 2.51
N PRO A 279 -5.95 -20.92 3.13
CA PRO A 279 -7.05 -21.43 3.96
C PRO A 279 -8.23 -21.98 3.15
N PHE A 280 -8.12 -22.05 1.82
CA PHE A 280 -9.16 -22.58 0.94
C PHE A 280 -8.56 -23.48 -0.13
N LYS A 281 -9.36 -24.42 -0.62
CA LYS A 281 -8.98 -25.28 -1.74
C LYS A 281 -9.03 -24.51 -3.04
N ILE A 282 -7.91 -24.50 -3.77
CA ILE A 282 -7.85 -23.90 -5.10
C ILE A 282 -8.61 -24.80 -6.08
N ASP A 283 -9.70 -24.26 -6.60
CA ASP A 283 -10.49 -24.86 -7.67
C ASP A 283 -10.29 -24.02 -8.95
N VAL A 284 -9.44 -24.52 -9.88
CA VAL A 284 -9.03 -23.83 -11.13
C VAL A 284 -9.03 -24.77 -12.33
#